data_1655db0627f404411d4e01e4be6f0771
#
_entry.id   1655db0627f404411d4e01e4be6f0771
#
_cell.length_a   1.000
_cell.length_b   1.000
_cell.length_c   1.000
_cell.angle_alpha   90.00
_cell.angle_beta   90.00
_cell.angle_gamma   90.00
#
_symmetry.space_group_name_H-M   'P 1'
#
loop_
_entity.id
_entity.type
_entity.pdbx_description
1 polymer ?
#
loop_
_entity_poly.entity_id
_entity_poly.type
_entity_poly.pdbx_seq_one_letter_code
_entity_poly.pdbx_strand_id
1 'polypeptide(L)'
;MNIHNNISPLSENFYKSTRKKLLNLIHEKNLDGCLVTNPANIFYFTGFFYVTNERPSVFYLSKNNKTKLFIPLLEKENSESLNVDEINIYEEFPGEISPFSFMANHISEKNVGTDIKNIGILNLLENKFNTLNHNTGLESFRFEKLDEEIELISIASKYADLAIEYLKDNAKELINQNADERNLVKICTEFSKTKMLKELSSAFDETPCNVVATIHSGPRGAFPHGKSLSRVPQKNETLICGVGACVG
;
A
#
# COMPACT_ATOMS: atom_id res chain seq x y z
N MET A 1 -25.03 -15.35 9.24
CA MET A 1 -24.56 -14.49 10.34
C MET A 1 -23.46 -13.63 9.75
N ASN A 2 -23.64 -12.32 9.72
CA ASN A 2 -22.57 -11.39 9.29
C ASN A 2 -21.47 -11.45 10.35
N ILE A 3 -20.38 -12.12 10.01
CA ILE A 3 -19.22 -12.35 10.91
C ILE A 3 -18.41 -11.05 11.11
N HIS A 4 -18.71 -9.99 10.37
CA HIS A 4 -17.85 -8.82 10.23
C HIS A 4 -18.39 -7.53 10.86
N ASN A 5 -19.45 -7.56 11.68
CA ASN A 5 -20.02 -6.35 12.27
C ASN A 5 -19.10 -5.60 13.28
N ASN A 6 -17.93 -6.15 13.60
CA ASN A 6 -16.99 -5.55 14.56
C ASN A 6 -15.60 -5.26 13.96
N ILE A 7 -15.41 -5.42 12.65
CA ILE A 7 -14.12 -5.21 12.01
C ILE A 7 -14.05 -3.76 11.55
N SER A 8 -12.95 -3.10 11.87
CA SER A 8 -12.65 -1.73 11.46
C SER A 8 -11.29 -1.67 10.75
N PRO A 9 -11.05 -0.66 9.91
CA PRO A 9 -9.71 -0.32 9.45
C PRO A 9 -8.74 -0.10 10.62
N LEU A 10 -7.44 0.01 10.31
CA LEU A 10 -6.42 0.30 11.31
C LEU A 10 -6.79 1.53 12.14
N SER A 11 -6.67 1.43 13.46
CA SER A 11 -7.12 2.46 14.39
C SER A 11 -6.17 3.66 14.46
N GLU A 12 -6.66 4.77 14.99
CA GLU A 12 -5.80 5.91 15.30
C GLU A 12 -4.67 5.53 16.30
N ASN A 13 -4.95 4.62 17.21
CA ASN A 13 -3.94 4.11 18.15
C ASN A 13 -2.85 3.29 17.44
N PHE A 14 -3.19 2.56 16.41
CA PHE A 14 -2.20 1.90 15.55
C PHE A 14 -1.23 2.93 14.97
N TYR A 15 -1.73 3.98 14.31
CA TYR A 15 -0.88 5.02 13.71
C TYR A 15 -0.07 5.79 14.75
N LYS A 16 -0.59 6.06 15.93
CA LYS A 16 0.17 6.65 17.05
C LYS A 16 1.30 5.72 17.50
N SER A 17 1.05 4.42 17.60
CA SER A 17 2.05 3.45 18.02
C SER A 17 3.17 3.27 17.01
N THR A 18 2.84 3.23 15.71
CA THR A 18 3.83 3.14 14.63
C THR A 18 4.69 4.40 14.55
N ARG A 19 4.10 5.60 14.67
CA ARG A 19 4.85 6.86 14.76
C ARG A 19 5.76 6.92 15.99
N LYS A 20 5.33 6.35 17.12
CA LYS A 20 6.20 6.24 18.31
C LYS A 20 7.44 5.37 18.05
N LYS A 21 7.29 4.26 17.32
CA LYS A 21 8.43 3.43 16.88
C LYS A 21 9.38 4.26 16.00
N LEU A 22 8.84 5.03 15.05
CA LEU A 22 9.65 5.91 14.19
C LEU A 22 10.36 7.01 15.00
N LEU A 23 9.68 7.60 15.99
CA LEU A 23 10.28 8.59 16.87
C LEU A 23 11.44 8.02 17.68
N ASN A 24 11.33 6.80 18.18
CA ASN A 24 12.42 6.10 18.87
C ASN A 24 13.63 5.92 17.94
N LEU A 25 13.42 5.51 16.68
CA LEU A 25 14.50 5.43 15.70
C LEU A 25 15.18 6.77 15.45
N ILE A 26 14.42 7.86 15.36
CA ILE A 26 14.95 9.22 15.19
C ILE A 26 15.89 9.55 16.36
N HIS A 27 15.48 9.28 17.60
CA HIS A 27 16.29 9.52 18.78
C HIS A 27 17.53 8.61 18.84
N GLU A 28 17.39 7.32 18.59
CA GLU A 28 18.50 6.35 18.60
C GLU A 28 19.58 6.70 17.58
N LYS A 29 19.19 7.23 16.41
CA LYS A 29 20.12 7.63 15.35
C LYS A 29 20.58 9.08 15.47
N ASN A 30 20.20 9.82 16.53
CA ASN A 30 20.50 11.24 16.75
C ASN A 30 20.10 12.11 15.54
N LEU A 31 18.94 11.83 14.93
CA LEU A 31 18.38 12.60 13.84
C LEU A 31 17.45 13.72 14.37
N ASP A 32 17.25 14.76 13.58
CA ASP A 32 16.30 15.83 13.89
C ASP A 32 14.87 15.48 13.41
N GLY A 33 14.76 14.53 12.47
CA GLY A 33 13.50 14.04 11.93
C GLY A 33 13.69 12.97 10.87
N CYS A 34 12.59 12.52 10.28
CA CYS A 34 12.60 11.50 9.24
C CYS A 34 11.63 11.86 8.11
N LEU A 35 12.11 11.80 6.87
CA LEU A 35 11.35 11.93 5.62
C LEU A 35 10.96 10.56 5.11
N VAL A 36 9.68 10.34 4.93
CA VAL A 36 9.12 9.09 4.42
C VAL A 36 8.47 9.34 3.08
N THR A 37 8.94 8.66 2.05
CA THR A 37 8.50 8.84 0.66
C THR A 37 7.90 7.57 0.05
N ASN A 38 8.21 6.40 0.61
CA ASN A 38 7.61 5.16 0.16
C ASN A 38 6.13 5.13 0.50
N PRO A 39 5.21 4.95 -0.47
CA PRO A 39 3.77 5.00 -0.24
C PRO A 39 3.26 4.02 0.83
N ALA A 40 3.82 2.81 0.86
CA ALA A 40 3.45 1.83 1.88
C ALA A 40 3.91 2.25 3.29
N ASN A 41 5.05 2.97 3.41
CA ASN A 41 5.50 3.53 4.68
C ASN A 41 4.66 4.75 5.07
N ILE A 42 4.30 5.63 4.12
CA ILE A 42 3.41 6.76 4.38
C ILE A 42 2.08 6.23 4.93
N PHE A 43 1.46 5.26 4.24
CA PHE A 43 0.24 4.63 4.71
C PHE A 43 0.40 4.02 6.12
N TYR A 44 1.48 3.29 6.36
CA TYR A 44 1.77 2.65 7.65
C TYR A 44 1.86 3.64 8.82
N PHE A 45 2.34 4.86 8.59
CA PHE A 45 2.50 5.87 9.64
C PHE A 45 1.32 6.84 9.74
N THR A 46 0.47 6.96 8.73
CA THR A 46 -0.53 8.03 8.66
C THR A 46 -1.95 7.57 8.32
N GLY A 47 -2.12 6.40 7.69
CA GLY A 47 -3.38 6.00 7.07
C GLY A 47 -3.64 6.64 5.71
N PHE A 48 -2.75 7.49 5.23
CA PHE A 48 -2.92 8.14 3.93
C PHE A 48 -2.67 7.16 2.79
N PHE A 49 -3.75 6.75 2.15
CA PHE A 49 -3.71 5.90 0.96
C PHE A 49 -3.94 6.73 -0.30
N TYR A 50 -3.06 6.60 -1.27
CA TYR A 50 -3.17 7.25 -2.58
C TYR A 50 -2.59 6.38 -3.69
N VAL A 51 -3.08 6.58 -4.91
CA VAL A 51 -2.51 5.91 -6.08
C VAL A 51 -1.23 6.64 -6.50
N THR A 52 -0.11 5.92 -6.47
CA THR A 52 1.19 6.50 -6.85
C THR A 52 1.23 6.92 -8.31
N ASN A 53 1.71 8.12 -8.54
CA ASN A 53 1.90 8.70 -9.84
C ASN A 53 3.17 9.57 -9.86
N GLU A 54 3.32 10.45 -10.85
CA GLU A 54 4.44 11.40 -10.96
C GLU A 54 4.43 12.50 -9.89
N ARG A 55 3.34 12.61 -9.09
CA ARG A 55 3.18 13.59 -8.01
C ARG A 55 3.48 12.94 -6.66
N PRO A 56 4.68 13.14 -6.11
CA PRO A 56 5.08 12.49 -4.87
C PRO A 56 4.33 13.04 -3.65
N SER A 57 4.00 12.14 -2.71
CA SER A 57 3.63 12.54 -1.36
C SER A 57 4.78 12.23 -0.39
N VAL A 58 4.91 13.02 0.67
CA VAL A 58 5.97 12.86 1.67
C VAL A 58 5.41 13.06 3.06
N PHE A 59 5.67 12.12 3.94
CA PHE A 59 5.41 12.27 5.36
C PHE A 59 6.70 12.64 6.08
N TYR A 60 6.63 13.57 7.02
CA TYR A 60 7.75 13.98 7.88
C TYR A 60 7.35 13.87 9.35
N LEU A 61 8.22 13.25 10.14
CA LEU A 61 8.13 13.24 11.61
C LEU A 61 9.40 13.90 12.19
N SER A 62 9.21 14.95 12.99
CA SER A 62 10.32 15.59 13.70
C SER A 62 10.65 14.87 15.02
N LYS A 63 11.84 15.10 15.55
CA LYS A 63 12.25 14.60 16.90
C LYS A 63 11.37 15.13 18.04
N ASN A 64 10.65 16.21 17.82
CA ASN A 64 9.70 16.79 18.77
C ASN A 64 8.29 16.25 18.61
N ASN A 65 8.13 15.12 17.89
CA ASN A 65 6.87 14.45 17.63
C ASN A 65 5.86 15.34 16.85
N LYS A 66 6.34 16.23 15.98
CA LYS A 66 5.49 17.00 15.07
C LYS A 66 5.47 16.33 13.72
N THR A 67 4.28 16.21 13.16
CA THR A 67 4.01 15.53 11.90
C THR A 67 3.64 16.53 10.80
N LYS A 68 4.22 16.35 9.60
CA LYS A 68 3.84 17.09 8.40
C LYS A 68 3.58 16.10 7.26
N LEU A 69 2.54 16.36 6.49
CA LEU A 69 2.25 15.64 5.26
C LEU A 69 2.32 16.63 4.08
N PHE A 70 3.09 16.28 3.06
CA PHE A 70 3.24 17.05 1.83
C PHE A 70 2.57 16.29 0.71
N ILE A 71 1.57 16.89 0.07
CA ILE A 71 0.73 16.25 -0.94
C ILE A 71 0.45 17.18 -2.12
N PRO A 72 0.18 16.64 -3.30
CA PRO A 72 -0.35 17.43 -4.40
C PRO A 72 -1.78 17.89 -4.11
N LEU A 73 -2.19 18.99 -4.73
CA LEU A 73 -3.55 19.54 -4.60
C LEU A 73 -4.65 18.50 -4.88
N LEU A 74 -4.39 17.56 -5.79
CA LEU A 74 -5.33 16.49 -6.14
C LEU A 74 -5.69 15.56 -4.96
N GLU A 75 -4.83 15.48 -3.96
CA GLU A 75 -5.02 14.59 -2.80
C GLU A 75 -5.55 15.33 -1.57
N LYS A 76 -5.93 16.61 -1.73
CA LYS A 76 -6.40 17.43 -0.59
C LYS A 76 -7.57 16.80 0.15
N GLU A 77 -8.60 16.40 -0.57
CA GLU A 77 -9.81 15.82 0.03
C GLU A 77 -9.51 14.50 0.76
N ASN A 78 -8.64 13.66 0.19
CA ASN A 78 -8.21 12.39 0.79
C ASN A 78 -7.42 12.57 2.09
N SER A 79 -6.94 13.77 2.39
CA SER A 79 -6.12 14.06 3.57
C SER A 79 -6.88 14.69 4.73
N GLU A 80 -8.12 15.14 4.55
CA GLU A 80 -8.86 15.94 5.54
C GLU A 80 -9.17 15.18 6.84
N SER A 81 -9.30 13.84 6.77
CA SER A 81 -9.59 12.99 7.94
C SER A 81 -8.34 12.52 8.69
N LEU A 82 -7.13 12.85 8.21
CA LEU A 82 -5.89 12.33 8.76
C LEU A 82 -5.47 13.04 10.04
N ASN A 83 -5.00 12.26 11.00
CA ASN A 83 -4.44 12.79 12.25
C ASN A 83 -2.95 13.12 12.08
N VAL A 84 -2.67 14.25 11.40
CA VAL A 84 -1.35 14.86 11.26
C VAL A 84 -1.41 16.34 11.69
N ASP A 85 -0.30 16.89 12.23
CA ASP A 85 -0.32 18.26 12.75
C ASP A 85 -0.42 19.31 11.63
N GLU A 86 0.16 19.03 10.45
CA GLU A 86 0.24 19.99 9.35
C GLU A 86 0.16 19.30 8.00
N ILE A 87 -0.73 19.78 7.12
CA ILE A 87 -0.84 19.34 5.72
C ILE A 87 -0.37 20.47 4.83
N ASN A 88 0.68 20.22 4.06
CA ASN A 88 1.29 21.16 3.14
C ASN A 88 0.98 20.75 1.70
N ILE A 89 0.26 21.58 0.98
CA ILE A 89 -0.22 21.30 -0.37
C ILE A 89 0.66 22.03 -1.38
N TYR A 90 1.21 21.31 -2.35
CA TYR A 90 1.81 21.91 -3.54
C TYR A 90 0.83 21.84 -4.72
N GLU A 91 0.77 22.92 -5.52
CA GLU A 91 -0.33 23.10 -6.46
C GLU A 91 -0.16 22.28 -7.74
N GLU A 92 1.03 22.33 -8.37
CA GLU A 92 1.23 21.78 -9.70
C GLU A 92 2.47 20.88 -9.83
N PHE A 93 2.39 19.92 -10.76
CA PHE A 93 3.52 19.13 -11.22
C PHE A 93 3.37 18.85 -12.74
N PRO A 94 4.35 19.17 -13.57
CA PRO A 94 5.54 19.96 -13.25
C PRO A 94 5.19 21.42 -12.96
N GLY A 95 5.73 21.96 -11.85
CA GLY A 95 5.57 23.34 -11.43
C GLY A 95 6.91 24.09 -11.47
N GLU A 96 6.89 25.34 -11.05
CA GLU A 96 8.12 26.18 -10.97
C GLU A 96 9.13 25.62 -9.95
N ILE A 97 8.63 24.98 -8.89
CA ILE A 97 9.45 24.37 -7.83
C ILE A 97 9.16 22.89 -7.76
N SER A 98 10.21 22.08 -7.77
CA SER A 98 10.05 20.62 -7.55
C SER A 98 9.35 20.33 -6.22
N PRO A 99 8.45 19.32 -6.14
CA PRO A 99 7.78 18.93 -4.89
C PRO A 99 8.75 18.67 -3.74
N PHE A 100 9.90 18.04 -4.00
CA PHE A 100 10.92 17.80 -3.00
C PHE A 100 11.63 19.09 -2.54
N SER A 101 11.82 20.07 -3.41
CA SER A 101 12.33 21.37 -3.01
C SER A 101 11.29 22.16 -2.21
N PHE A 102 10.02 22.08 -2.59
CA PHE A 102 8.91 22.66 -1.81
C PHE A 102 8.92 22.10 -0.38
N MET A 103 8.90 20.78 -0.25
CA MET A 103 8.95 20.08 1.04
C MET A 103 10.17 20.54 1.86
N ALA A 104 11.38 20.51 1.28
CA ALA A 104 12.62 20.86 1.99
C ALA A 104 12.64 22.31 2.47
N ASN A 105 11.93 23.22 1.80
CA ASN A 105 11.79 24.61 2.25
C ASN A 105 10.87 24.78 3.47
N HIS A 106 10.00 23.78 3.75
CA HIS A 106 9.09 23.76 4.91
C HIS A 106 9.65 22.95 6.10
N ILE A 107 10.89 22.45 5.98
CA ILE A 107 11.58 21.71 7.02
C ILE A 107 12.82 22.49 7.44
N SER A 108 12.87 22.88 8.71
CA SER A 108 13.99 23.67 9.29
C SER A 108 15.15 22.80 9.75
N GLU A 109 14.85 21.57 10.09
CA GLU A 109 15.77 20.57 10.61
C GLU A 109 16.82 20.19 9.54
N LYS A 110 18.03 19.85 9.98
CA LYS A 110 19.17 19.67 9.07
C LYS A 110 19.71 18.25 9.00
N ASN A 111 19.50 17.46 10.06
CA ASN A 111 19.99 16.08 10.11
C ASN A 111 18.80 15.13 10.06
N VAL A 112 18.43 14.65 8.87
CA VAL A 112 17.21 13.88 8.67
C VAL A 112 17.49 12.47 8.15
N GLY A 113 16.65 11.52 8.58
CA GLY A 113 16.59 10.19 8.01
C GLY A 113 15.64 10.16 6.83
N THR A 114 15.78 9.18 5.93
CA THR A 114 14.85 9.00 4.82
C THR A 114 14.85 7.58 4.27
N ASP A 115 13.78 7.20 3.58
CA ASP A 115 13.68 5.99 2.76
C ASP A 115 13.88 6.26 1.24
N ILE A 116 14.30 7.47 0.88
CA ILE A 116 14.58 7.84 -0.52
C ILE A 116 15.74 7.00 -1.05
N LYS A 117 15.51 6.30 -2.18
CA LYS A 117 16.51 5.49 -2.89
C LYS A 117 16.91 6.09 -4.25
N ASN A 118 16.17 7.06 -4.74
CA ASN A 118 16.45 7.70 -6.02
C ASN A 118 17.60 8.70 -5.86
N ILE A 119 18.70 8.44 -6.54
CA ILE A 119 19.92 9.26 -6.45
C ILE A 119 19.69 10.70 -6.94
N GLY A 120 18.84 10.92 -7.92
CA GLY A 120 18.52 12.26 -8.42
C GLY A 120 17.79 13.09 -7.36
N ILE A 121 16.89 12.50 -6.60
CA ILE A 121 16.20 13.16 -5.49
C ILE A 121 17.17 13.41 -4.32
N LEU A 122 18.03 12.43 -4.00
CA LEU A 122 19.05 12.62 -2.97
C LEU A 122 19.97 13.79 -3.30
N ASN A 123 20.50 13.87 -4.52
CA ASN A 123 21.34 14.99 -4.97
C ASN A 123 20.61 16.34 -4.93
N LEU A 124 19.32 16.36 -5.25
CA LEU A 124 18.50 17.57 -5.16
C LEU A 124 18.40 18.08 -3.71
N LEU A 125 18.32 17.16 -2.75
CA LEU A 125 18.14 17.46 -1.32
C LEU A 125 19.47 17.67 -0.58
N GLU A 126 20.60 17.25 -1.11
CA GLU A 126 21.91 17.28 -0.48
C GLU A 126 22.31 18.68 0.02
N ASN A 127 21.96 19.75 -0.75
CA ASN A 127 22.24 21.12 -0.35
C ASN A 127 21.21 21.71 0.63
N LYS A 128 20.15 20.98 0.96
CA LYS A 128 19.08 21.45 1.86
C LYS A 128 19.25 20.94 3.27
N PHE A 129 19.87 19.77 3.42
CA PHE A 129 20.13 19.11 4.68
C PHE A 129 21.64 18.96 4.91
N ASN A 130 22.10 19.09 6.15
CA ASN A 130 23.51 18.82 6.50
C ASN A 130 23.82 17.32 6.42
N THR A 131 22.85 16.51 6.80
CA THR A 131 22.93 15.06 6.72
C THR A 131 21.60 14.51 6.25
N LEU A 132 21.64 13.68 5.19
CA LEU A 132 20.50 12.93 4.71
C LEU A 132 20.82 11.42 4.83
N ASN A 133 20.38 10.81 5.94
CA ASN A 133 20.65 9.41 6.22
C ASN A 133 19.62 8.52 5.51
N HIS A 134 20.02 7.89 4.42
CA HIS A 134 19.16 6.99 3.63
C HIS A 134 19.20 5.52 4.10
N ASN A 135 19.98 5.20 5.12
CA ASN A 135 20.06 3.85 5.70
C ASN A 135 19.26 3.77 7.01
N THR A 136 17.99 4.09 6.95
CA THR A 136 17.11 4.10 8.12
C THR A 136 16.47 2.75 8.41
N GLY A 137 16.29 1.90 7.39
CA GLY A 137 15.65 0.59 7.54
C GLY A 137 14.13 0.69 7.80
N LEU A 138 13.46 1.73 7.31
CA LEU A 138 12.02 1.96 7.58
C LEU A 138 11.12 0.79 7.15
N GLU A 139 11.49 0.04 6.11
CA GLU A 139 10.72 -1.12 5.67
C GLU A 139 10.62 -2.21 6.73
N SER A 140 11.61 -2.30 7.65
CA SER A 140 11.63 -3.33 8.70
C SER A 140 10.50 -3.15 9.73
N PHE A 141 9.95 -1.94 9.89
CA PHE A 141 8.81 -1.70 10.77
C PHE A 141 7.56 -2.52 10.39
N ARG A 142 7.44 -2.88 9.10
CA ARG A 142 6.33 -3.65 8.57
C ARG A 142 6.58 -5.17 8.56
N PHE A 143 7.74 -5.64 9.01
CA PHE A 143 8.05 -7.07 9.04
C PHE A 143 7.34 -7.78 10.19
N GLU A 144 7.35 -7.18 11.37
CA GLU A 144 6.63 -7.66 12.53
C GLU A 144 5.25 -7.00 12.58
N LYS A 145 4.19 -7.81 12.50
CA LYS A 145 2.81 -7.33 12.42
C LYS A 145 2.25 -7.11 13.83
N LEU A 146 1.51 -6.04 13.99
CA LEU A 146 0.68 -5.79 15.16
C LEU A 146 -0.65 -6.56 15.06
N ASP A 147 -1.34 -6.73 16.19
CA ASP A 147 -2.57 -7.53 16.26
C ASP A 147 -3.65 -7.03 15.28
N GLU A 148 -3.81 -5.71 15.13
CA GLU A 148 -4.75 -5.13 14.16
C GLU A 148 -4.39 -5.51 12.71
N GLU A 149 -3.10 -5.52 12.34
CA GLU A 149 -2.65 -5.98 11.02
C GLU A 149 -2.91 -7.47 10.81
N ILE A 150 -2.66 -8.30 11.84
CA ILE A 150 -2.90 -9.75 11.79
C ILE A 150 -4.39 -10.04 11.56
N GLU A 151 -5.28 -9.28 12.20
CA GLU A 151 -6.71 -9.40 12.00
C GLU A 151 -7.11 -9.10 10.55
N LEU A 152 -6.67 -7.97 9.99
CA LEU A 152 -6.95 -7.58 8.61
C LEU A 152 -6.35 -8.57 7.60
N ILE A 153 -5.12 -9.05 7.82
CA ILE A 153 -4.49 -10.08 6.99
C ILE A 153 -5.31 -11.39 7.03
N SER A 154 -5.80 -11.79 8.21
CA SER A 154 -6.65 -12.96 8.35
C SER A 154 -7.95 -12.84 7.56
N ILE A 155 -8.55 -11.65 7.55
CA ILE A 155 -9.74 -11.36 6.76
C ILE A 155 -9.44 -11.37 5.27
N ALA A 156 -8.36 -10.71 4.85
CA ALA A 156 -7.93 -10.71 3.46
C ALA A 156 -7.70 -12.15 2.95
N SER A 157 -7.08 -13.00 3.75
CA SER A 157 -6.85 -14.42 3.41
C SER A 157 -8.14 -15.18 3.12
N LYS A 158 -9.23 -14.91 3.86
CA LYS A 158 -10.55 -15.54 3.58
C LYS A 158 -11.08 -15.20 2.19
N TYR A 159 -10.84 -14.00 1.72
CA TYR A 159 -11.27 -13.60 0.37
C TYR A 159 -10.34 -14.14 -0.72
N ALA A 160 -9.05 -14.34 -0.42
CA ALA A 160 -8.16 -15.06 -1.31
C ALA A 160 -8.60 -16.54 -1.45
N ASP A 161 -8.90 -17.20 -0.34
CA ASP A 161 -9.42 -18.58 -0.31
C ASP A 161 -10.74 -18.70 -1.06
N LEU A 162 -11.65 -17.74 -0.88
CA LEU A 162 -12.94 -17.71 -1.56
C LEU A 162 -12.81 -17.66 -3.08
N ALA A 163 -11.83 -16.91 -3.61
CA ALA A 163 -11.57 -16.86 -5.05
C ALA A 163 -11.03 -18.20 -5.57
N ILE A 164 -10.17 -18.89 -4.79
CA ILE A 164 -9.63 -20.21 -5.13
C ILE A 164 -10.74 -21.27 -5.07
N GLU A 165 -11.57 -21.26 -4.05
CA GLU A 165 -12.72 -22.19 -3.92
C GLU A 165 -13.69 -22.04 -5.08
N TYR A 166 -14.05 -20.80 -5.41
CA TYR A 166 -14.90 -20.51 -6.57
C TYR A 166 -14.31 -21.05 -7.86
N LEU A 167 -13.02 -20.82 -8.09
CA LEU A 167 -12.34 -21.34 -9.27
C LEU A 167 -12.33 -22.87 -9.30
N LYS A 168 -11.99 -23.51 -8.17
CA LYS A 168 -11.99 -24.98 -8.03
C LYS A 168 -13.33 -25.60 -8.41
N ASP A 169 -14.43 -24.99 -7.97
CA ASP A 169 -15.78 -25.54 -8.18
C ASP A 169 -16.29 -25.29 -9.61
N ASN A 170 -15.89 -24.18 -10.24
CA ASN A 170 -16.48 -23.73 -11.51
C ASN A 170 -15.54 -23.83 -12.71
N ALA A 171 -14.23 -24.04 -12.53
CA ALA A 171 -13.24 -23.98 -13.62
C ALA A 171 -13.56 -24.94 -14.76
N LYS A 172 -14.01 -26.17 -14.48
CA LYS A 172 -14.34 -27.17 -15.49
C LYS A 172 -15.44 -26.68 -16.42
N GLU A 173 -16.51 -26.11 -15.86
CA GLU A 173 -17.64 -25.61 -16.63
C GLU A 173 -17.23 -24.37 -17.45
N LEU A 174 -16.54 -23.44 -16.83
CA LEU A 174 -16.04 -22.23 -17.48
C LEU A 174 -15.12 -22.55 -18.66
N ILE A 175 -14.19 -23.50 -18.50
CA ILE A 175 -13.29 -23.96 -19.57
C ILE A 175 -14.07 -24.63 -20.71
N ASN A 176 -15.10 -25.41 -20.41
CA ASN A 176 -15.98 -26.00 -21.41
C ASN A 176 -16.77 -24.92 -22.22
N GLN A 177 -16.95 -23.74 -21.61
CA GLN A 177 -17.54 -22.55 -22.26
C GLN A 177 -16.46 -21.68 -22.92
N ASN A 178 -15.24 -22.21 -23.14
CA ASN A 178 -14.09 -21.53 -23.75
C ASN A 178 -13.52 -20.37 -22.92
N ALA A 179 -13.67 -20.36 -21.59
CA ALA A 179 -12.98 -19.37 -20.75
C ALA A 179 -11.46 -19.59 -20.83
N ASP A 180 -10.76 -18.54 -21.21
CA ASP A 180 -9.31 -18.49 -21.23
C ASP A 180 -8.75 -18.13 -19.81
N GLU A 181 -7.41 -18.15 -19.66
CA GLU A 181 -6.75 -17.84 -18.38
C GLU A 181 -7.17 -16.46 -17.84
N ARG A 182 -7.34 -15.43 -18.70
CA ARG A 182 -7.76 -14.07 -18.29
C ARG A 182 -9.20 -14.04 -17.81
N ASN A 183 -10.10 -14.78 -18.50
CA ASN A 183 -11.50 -14.87 -18.10
C ASN A 183 -11.62 -15.57 -16.75
N LEU A 184 -10.86 -16.64 -16.52
CA LEU A 184 -10.84 -17.35 -15.24
C LEU A 184 -10.36 -16.42 -14.11
N VAL A 185 -9.28 -15.65 -14.35
CA VAL A 185 -8.80 -14.62 -13.38
C VAL A 185 -9.92 -13.63 -13.09
N LYS A 186 -10.49 -13.02 -14.12
CA LYS A 186 -11.53 -12.00 -13.97
C LYS A 186 -12.71 -12.51 -13.15
N ILE A 187 -13.24 -13.67 -13.51
CA ILE A 187 -14.46 -14.21 -12.89
C ILE A 187 -14.22 -14.52 -11.40
N CYS A 188 -13.12 -15.22 -11.04
CA CYS A 188 -12.87 -15.58 -9.65
C CYS A 188 -12.56 -14.36 -8.77
N THR A 189 -11.80 -13.39 -9.28
CA THR A 189 -11.47 -12.17 -8.52
C THR A 189 -12.67 -11.25 -8.34
N GLU A 190 -13.49 -11.05 -9.40
CA GLU A 190 -14.72 -10.25 -9.31
C GLU A 190 -15.74 -10.86 -8.36
N PHE A 191 -15.90 -12.19 -8.38
CA PHE A 191 -16.77 -12.90 -7.44
C PHE A 191 -16.37 -12.62 -6.00
N SER A 192 -15.11 -12.87 -5.67
CA SER A 192 -14.59 -12.69 -4.30
C SER A 192 -14.61 -11.23 -3.88
N LYS A 193 -14.16 -10.31 -4.75
CA LYS A 193 -14.16 -8.87 -4.49
C LYS A 193 -15.58 -8.33 -4.26
N THR A 194 -16.56 -8.75 -5.05
CA THR A 194 -17.95 -8.34 -4.88
C THR A 194 -18.48 -8.77 -3.52
N LYS A 195 -18.13 -9.98 -3.08
CA LYS A 195 -18.53 -10.48 -1.76
C LYS A 195 -17.82 -9.74 -0.64
N MET A 196 -16.52 -9.49 -0.78
CA MET A 196 -15.74 -8.68 0.17
C MET A 196 -16.36 -7.31 0.40
N LEU A 197 -16.62 -6.55 -0.67
CA LEU A 197 -17.19 -5.20 -0.59
C LEU A 197 -18.63 -5.16 -0.03
N LYS A 198 -19.37 -6.27 -0.12
CA LYS A 198 -20.71 -6.39 0.49
C LYS A 198 -20.65 -6.75 1.98
N GLU A 199 -19.61 -7.41 2.41
CA GLU A 199 -19.46 -7.91 3.79
C GLU A 199 -18.69 -6.92 4.68
N LEU A 200 -17.79 -6.12 4.10
CA LEU A 200 -17.09 -5.05 4.81
C LEU A 200 -18.03 -3.84 5.03
N SER A 201 -17.84 -3.15 6.14
CA SER A 201 -18.57 -1.92 6.45
C SER A 201 -18.07 -0.75 5.59
N SER A 202 -18.86 0.33 5.50
CA SER A 202 -18.47 1.57 4.82
C SER A 202 -17.20 2.24 5.39
N ALA A 203 -16.76 1.83 6.59
CA ALA A 203 -15.49 2.29 7.14
C ALA A 203 -14.26 1.87 6.29
N PHE A 204 -14.44 0.90 5.39
CA PHE A 204 -13.39 0.46 4.46
C PHE A 204 -13.46 1.12 3.08
N ASP A 205 -14.45 1.99 2.80
CA ASP A 205 -14.65 2.58 1.46
C ASP A 205 -13.44 3.38 0.97
N GLU A 206 -12.71 4.03 1.89
CA GLU A 206 -11.51 4.81 1.59
C GLU A 206 -10.20 4.04 1.80
N THR A 207 -10.27 2.73 2.04
CA THR A 207 -9.09 1.88 2.26
C THR A 207 -8.82 0.96 1.08
N PRO A 208 -7.57 0.45 0.92
CA PRO A 208 -7.26 -0.48 -0.17
C PRO A 208 -7.92 -1.83 0.07
N CYS A 209 -8.99 -2.12 -0.67
CA CYS A 209 -9.68 -3.40 -0.67
C CYS A 209 -9.69 -4.00 -2.07
N ASN A 210 -8.98 -5.11 -2.29
CA ASN A 210 -8.89 -5.72 -3.60
C ASN A 210 -8.58 -7.22 -3.54
N VAL A 211 -8.91 -7.93 -4.62
CA VAL A 211 -8.52 -9.33 -4.86
C VAL A 211 -7.86 -9.40 -6.24
N VAL A 212 -6.69 -10.00 -6.30
CA VAL A 212 -5.90 -10.17 -7.52
C VAL A 212 -5.53 -11.63 -7.70
N ALA A 213 -5.42 -12.09 -8.95
CA ALA A 213 -4.99 -13.44 -9.25
C ALA A 213 -4.11 -13.51 -10.50
N THR A 214 -3.35 -14.59 -10.60
CA THR A 214 -2.70 -15.04 -11.84
C THR A 214 -3.06 -16.50 -12.07
N ILE A 215 -3.38 -16.86 -13.31
CA ILE A 215 -3.70 -18.23 -13.70
C ILE A 215 -2.85 -18.63 -14.89
N HIS A 216 -2.21 -19.80 -14.77
CA HIS A 216 -1.42 -20.40 -15.84
C HIS A 216 -1.83 -21.84 -16.05
N SER A 217 -1.88 -22.30 -17.30
CA SER A 217 -2.31 -23.64 -17.65
C SER A 217 -1.28 -24.43 -18.46
N GLY A 218 -1.22 -25.72 -18.26
CA GLY A 218 -0.35 -26.65 -18.96
C GLY A 218 1.13 -26.25 -18.92
N PRO A 219 1.84 -26.19 -20.07
CA PRO A 219 3.26 -25.83 -20.13
C PRO A 219 3.56 -24.45 -19.51
N ARG A 220 2.58 -23.55 -19.47
CA ARG A 220 2.75 -22.22 -18.91
C ARG A 220 2.87 -22.21 -17.37
N GLY A 221 2.45 -23.27 -16.70
CA GLY A 221 2.66 -23.44 -15.26
C GLY A 221 4.12 -23.41 -14.83
N ALA A 222 5.08 -23.60 -15.77
CA ALA A 222 6.50 -23.48 -15.51
C ALA A 222 7.00 -22.02 -15.41
N PHE A 223 6.18 -21.01 -15.71
CA PHE A 223 6.55 -19.60 -15.68
C PHE A 223 5.99 -18.91 -14.43
N PRO A 224 6.75 -18.78 -13.34
CA PRO A 224 6.23 -18.32 -12.04
C PRO A 224 5.70 -16.87 -12.04
N HIS A 225 6.23 -16.02 -12.91
CA HIS A 225 5.82 -14.61 -13.05
C HIS A 225 5.19 -14.30 -14.40
N GLY A 226 4.66 -15.32 -15.09
CA GLY A 226 3.98 -15.12 -16.37
C GLY A 226 2.65 -14.36 -16.18
N LYS A 227 2.23 -13.64 -17.22
CA LYS A 227 0.87 -13.06 -17.27
C LYS A 227 -0.12 -14.14 -17.70
N SER A 228 -1.34 -14.11 -17.18
CA SER A 228 -2.46 -14.88 -17.74
C SER A 228 -2.76 -14.43 -19.17
N LEU A 229 -2.95 -15.37 -20.07
CA LEU A 229 -3.11 -15.12 -21.51
C LEU A 229 -4.51 -15.54 -22.01
N SER A 230 -4.77 -15.26 -23.30
CA SER A 230 -5.95 -15.74 -24.03
C SER A 230 -5.83 -17.23 -24.42
N ARG A 231 -5.25 -18.04 -23.55
CA ARG A 231 -5.14 -19.49 -23.72
C ARG A 231 -6.25 -20.18 -22.95
N VAL A 232 -7.04 -21.01 -23.65
CA VAL A 232 -8.02 -21.90 -23.03
C VAL A 232 -7.29 -23.14 -22.50
N PRO A 233 -7.37 -23.44 -21.18
CA PRO A 233 -6.77 -24.65 -20.61
C PRO A 233 -7.33 -25.91 -21.29
N GLN A 234 -6.46 -26.93 -21.49
CA GLN A 234 -6.86 -28.17 -22.14
C GLN A 234 -7.15 -29.26 -21.10
N LYS A 235 -7.90 -30.29 -21.52
CA LYS A 235 -8.19 -31.44 -20.66
C LYS A 235 -6.88 -32.10 -20.22
N ASN A 236 -6.81 -32.50 -18.96
CA ASN A 236 -5.66 -33.15 -18.29
C ASN A 236 -4.42 -32.23 -18.13
N GLU A 237 -4.55 -30.95 -18.33
CA GLU A 237 -3.50 -29.99 -17.97
C GLU A 237 -3.62 -29.54 -16.50
N THR A 238 -2.48 -29.18 -15.92
CA THR A 238 -2.43 -28.51 -14.62
C THR A 238 -2.90 -27.07 -14.78
N LEU A 239 -3.72 -26.61 -13.86
CA LEU A 239 -4.09 -25.21 -13.69
C LEU A 239 -3.43 -24.70 -12.40
N ILE A 240 -2.53 -23.74 -12.52
CA ILE A 240 -1.88 -23.07 -11.40
C ILE A 240 -2.57 -21.72 -11.18
N CYS A 241 -2.99 -21.48 -9.96
CA CYS A 241 -3.63 -20.22 -9.56
C CYS A 241 -2.90 -19.64 -8.35
N GLY A 242 -2.39 -18.42 -8.48
CA GLY A 242 -1.90 -17.60 -7.37
C GLY A 242 -2.91 -16.49 -7.08
N VAL A 243 -3.38 -16.37 -5.85
CA VAL A 243 -4.34 -15.34 -5.43
C VAL A 243 -3.76 -14.53 -4.28
N GLY A 244 -3.99 -13.22 -4.34
CA GLY A 244 -3.73 -12.30 -3.24
C GLY A 244 -4.96 -11.44 -2.97
N ALA A 245 -5.14 -11.03 -1.71
CA ALA A 245 -6.17 -10.08 -1.33
C ALA A 245 -5.59 -9.05 -0.34
N CYS A 246 -6.17 -7.85 -0.31
CA CYS A 246 -5.90 -6.85 0.71
C CYS A 246 -7.21 -6.30 1.27
N VAL A 247 -7.18 -5.94 2.55
CA VAL A 247 -8.26 -5.30 3.31
C VAL A 247 -7.63 -4.31 4.26
N GLY A 248 -7.98 -3.02 4.12
CA GLY A 248 -7.55 -1.94 5.01
C GLY A 248 -6.17 -1.37 4.77
#